data_bed40306f5bcd10930757897e0b047ae
#
_entry.id   bed40306f5bcd10930757897e0b047ae
#
_cell.length_a   1.000
_cell.length_b   1.000
_cell.length_c   1.000
_cell.angle_alpha   90.00
_cell.angle_beta   90.00
_cell.angle_gamma   90.00
#
_symmetry.space_group_name_H-M   'P 1'
#
loop_
_entity.id
_entity.type
_entity.pdbx_description
1 polymer ?
#
loop_
_entity_poly.entity_id
_entity_poly.type
_entity_poly.pdbx_seq_one_letter_code
_entity_poly.pdbx_strand_id
1 'polypeptide(L)'
;MKLILANDIGNDKMKILEPGMKEVVKVPSAYKRINRKPSVHENDVKKNVTNLIDQLLVHISSSSIRRDGLYMIGERAIQTTEGVSNMDIAVHEKHSSDLPLINTLGYAAARVVQKHYEEKGELPQSLKAEVGMSSAIPASQHNVETAKQLEERFMETSHVVIVYVGQEQVTVELNFSQVKVTKEGIPALYAIFEAPNDMFKEFSKEYGLKKVDGSYFMNSKIMHIDIGSGTTEYIYSVGVNPQPEQCTGERRGVGHAVEEAIQLMKENRKGLNINRQQFAKYIERPDEYPKDHDLAVHYLREARINQVDFILDDVERKYT
;
A
#
# COMPACT_ATOMS: atom_id res chain seq x y z
N MET A 1 -17.37 2.23 -17.61
CA MET A 1 -16.91 3.36 -16.73
C MET A 1 -15.41 3.52 -16.88
N LYS A 2 -14.86 4.70 -16.55
CA LYS A 2 -13.40 4.92 -16.53
C LYS A 2 -12.92 5.11 -15.08
N LEU A 3 -11.85 4.41 -14.70
CA LEU A 3 -11.24 4.49 -13.38
C LEU A 3 -9.74 4.77 -13.55
N ILE A 4 -9.22 5.78 -12.87
CA ILE A 4 -7.79 6.12 -12.87
C ILE A 4 -7.28 6.02 -11.45
N LEU A 5 -6.19 5.26 -11.24
CA LEU A 5 -5.63 4.98 -9.94
C LEU A 5 -4.14 5.31 -9.89
N ALA A 6 -3.71 6.04 -8.87
CA ALA A 6 -2.35 5.95 -8.38
C ALA A 6 -2.36 4.95 -7.22
N ASN A 7 -1.63 3.85 -7.35
CA ASN A 7 -1.70 2.72 -6.42
C ASN A 7 -0.30 2.34 -5.93
N ASP A 8 0.04 2.78 -4.72
CA ASP A 8 1.21 2.32 -3.99
C ASP A 8 0.86 1.02 -3.25
N ILE A 9 1.32 -0.09 -3.77
CA ILE A 9 1.10 -1.42 -3.20
C ILE A 9 2.16 -1.69 -2.14
N GLY A 10 2.01 -1.05 -0.99
CA GLY A 10 2.91 -1.24 0.15
C GLY A 10 2.76 -2.63 0.79
N ASN A 11 3.77 -3.04 1.57
CA ASN A 11 3.77 -4.36 2.20
C ASN A 11 2.73 -4.49 3.32
N ASP A 12 2.49 -3.40 4.04
CA ASP A 12 1.50 -3.34 5.12
C ASP A 12 0.14 -2.86 4.61
N LYS A 13 0.15 -1.78 3.83
CA LYS A 13 -1.08 -1.16 3.29
C LYS A 13 -0.88 -0.76 1.83
N MET A 14 -1.87 -1.06 1.02
CA MET A 14 -2.06 -0.46 -0.29
C MET A 14 -2.61 0.95 -0.09
N LYS A 15 -1.98 1.96 -0.71
CA LYS A 15 -2.38 3.36 -0.66
C LYS A 15 -2.83 3.79 -2.04
N ILE A 16 -4.06 4.26 -2.14
CA ILE A 16 -4.69 4.54 -3.43
C ILE A 16 -5.20 5.97 -3.45
N LEU A 17 -4.94 6.64 -4.57
CA LEU A 17 -5.45 7.97 -4.87
C LEU A 17 -6.12 7.96 -6.24
N GLU A 18 -7.31 8.52 -6.33
CA GLU A 18 -8.01 8.79 -7.59
C GLU A 18 -7.97 10.30 -7.89
N PRO A 19 -8.05 10.72 -9.16
CA PRO A 19 -8.14 12.13 -9.51
C PRO A 19 -9.31 12.82 -8.78
N GLY A 20 -9.00 13.93 -8.13
CA GLY A 20 -9.97 14.74 -7.37
C GLY A 20 -10.17 14.30 -5.91
N MET A 21 -9.61 13.19 -5.47
CA MET A 21 -9.58 12.84 -4.05
C MET A 21 -8.59 13.74 -3.29
N LYS A 22 -8.98 14.16 -2.10
CA LYS A 22 -8.13 14.94 -1.18
C LYS A 22 -7.32 14.05 -0.24
N GLU A 23 -7.80 12.84 0.00
CA GLU A 23 -7.22 11.92 0.96
C GLU A 23 -6.89 10.58 0.29
N VAL A 24 -5.81 9.98 0.73
CA VAL A 24 -5.37 8.66 0.28
C VAL A 24 -6.19 7.58 0.98
N VAL A 25 -6.80 6.70 0.19
CA VAL A 25 -7.44 5.49 0.72
C VAL A 25 -6.36 4.49 1.09
N LYS A 26 -6.43 3.95 2.32
CA LYS A 26 -5.48 2.95 2.83
C LYS A 26 -6.22 1.64 3.06
N VAL A 27 -5.80 0.59 2.36
CA VAL A 27 -6.35 -0.76 2.49
C VAL A 27 -5.24 -1.70 2.95
N PRO A 28 -5.42 -2.51 4.00
CA PRO A 28 -4.42 -3.50 4.40
C PRO A 28 -4.00 -4.40 3.24
N SER A 29 -2.70 -4.58 3.04
CA SER A 29 -2.13 -5.46 2.00
C SER A 29 -2.27 -6.91 2.44
N ALA A 30 -3.50 -7.40 2.43
CA ALA A 30 -3.84 -8.73 2.91
C ALA A 30 -5.03 -9.30 2.15
N TYR A 31 -5.02 -10.61 1.94
CA TYR A 31 -6.19 -11.33 1.49
C TYR A 31 -6.31 -12.71 2.20
N LYS A 32 -7.53 -13.24 2.20
CA LYS A 32 -7.80 -14.62 2.60
C LYS A 32 -8.68 -15.28 1.56
N ARG A 33 -8.21 -16.36 0.96
CA ARG A 33 -9.03 -17.20 0.09
C ARG A 33 -9.94 -18.09 0.95
N ILE A 34 -11.23 -18.13 0.60
CA ILE A 34 -12.21 -18.94 1.31
C ILE A 34 -12.99 -19.83 0.34
N ASN A 35 -13.56 -20.92 0.84
CA ASN A 35 -14.26 -21.89 0.01
C ASN A 35 -15.77 -21.67 -0.03
N ARG A 36 -16.33 -20.91 0.91
CA ARG A 36 -17.76 -20.66 1.01
C ARG A 36 -18.03 -19.20 1.38
N LYS A 37 -19.04 -18.61 0.76
CA LYS A 37 -19.53 -17.27 1.12
C LYS A 37 -20.04 -17.29 2.57
N PRO A 38 -19.59 -16.37 3.43
CA PRO A 38 -20.15 -16.19 4.76
C PRO A 38 -21.61 -15.80 4.68
N SER A 39 -22.42 -16.26 5.64
CA SER A 39 -23.81 -15.80 5.76
C SER A 39 -23.84 -14.29 6.07
N VAL A 40 -24.67 -13.56 5.34
CA VAL A 40 -24.87 -12.12 5.54
C VAL A 40 -26.34 -11.90 5.89
N HIS A 41 -26.60 -11.24 7.00
CA HIS A 41 -27.96 -10.93 7.49
C HIS A 41 -28.35 -9.46 7.25
N GLU A 42 -27.42 -8.61 6.83
CA GLU A 42 -27.63 -7.18 6.61
C GLU A 42 -28.23 -6.95 5.20
N ASN A 43 -29.38 -6.28 5.14
CA ASN A 43 -30.10 -5.97 3.90
C ASN A 43 -30.02 -4.49 3.50
N ASP A 44 -29.36 -3.63 4.27
CA ASP A 44 -29.20 -2.23 3.94
C ASP A 44 -28.12 -2.07 2.84
N VAL A 45 -28.59 -1.97 1.60
CA VAL A 45 -27.71 -1.83 0.42
C VAL A 45 -26.85 -0.57 0.52
N LYS A 46 -27.41 0.57 0.95
CA LYS A 46 -26.67 1.83 1.08
C LYS A 46 -25.52 1.71 2.08
N LYS A 47 -25.79 1.15 3.26
CA LYS A 47 -24.78 0.88 4.27
C LYS A 47 -23.70 -0.08 3.77
N ASN A 48 -24.11 -1.15 3.06
CA ASN A 48 -23.18 -2.13 2.51
C ASN A 48 -22.27 -1.51 1.42
N VAL A 49 -22.82 -0.64 0.55
CA VAL A 49 -22.02 0.08 -0.45
C VAL A 49 -21.06 1.08 0.21
N THR A 50 -21.52 1.81 1.23
CA THR A 50 -20.67 2.76 1.95
C THR A 50 -19.45 2.07 2.59
N ASN A 51 -19.66 0.91 3.20
CA ASN A 51 -18.61 0.16 3.90
C ASN A 51 -17.94 -0.91 3.02
N LEU A 52 -18.16 -0.86 1.70
CA LEU A 52 -17.79 -1.95 0.79
C LEU A 52 -16.28 -2.26 0.81
N ILE A 53 -15.44 -1.25 0.87
CA ILE A 53 -13.97 -1.41 0.88
C ILE A 53 -13.50 -2.11 2.18
N ASP A 54 -14.07 -1.75 3.33
CA ASP A 54 -13.72 -2.37 4.62
C ASP A 54 -14.29 -3.79 4.76
N GLN A 55 -15.40 -4.08 4.06
CA GLN A 55 -16.07 -5.37 4.08
C GLN A 55 -15.88 -6.16 2.78
N LEU A 56 -14.74 -5.97 2.11
CA LEU A 56 -14.51 -6.45 0.76
C LEU A 56 -14.49 -7.98 0.67
N LEU A 57 -15.47 -8.51 -0.04
CA LEU A 57 -15.62 -9.90 -0.41
C LEU A 57 -15.86 -9.97 -1.92
N VAL A 58 -14.99 -10.68 -2.62
CA VAL A 58 -15.05 -10.78 -4.07
C VAL A 58 -14.77 -12.20 -4.55
N HIS A 59 -15.34 -12.59 -5.68
CA HIS A 59 -14.86 -13.73 -6.45
C HIS A 59 -14.08 -13.19 -7.65
N ILE A 60 -12.82 -13.57 -7.76
CA ILE A 60 -11.93 -13.13 -8.86
C ILE A 60 -11.71 -14.29 -9.81
N SER A 61 -11.93 -14.05 -11.10
CA SER A 61 -11.58 -14.93 -12.22
C SER A 61 -10.63 -14.18 -13.13
N SER A 62 -9.37 -14.64 -13.18
CA SER A 62 -8.29 -14.01 -13.94
C SER A 62 -7.17 -14.98 -14.21
N SER A 63 -6.72 -15.08 -15.47
CA SER A 63 -5.54 -15.88 -15.83
C SER A 63 -4.23 -15.35 -15.24
N SER A 64 -4.22 -14.12 -14.72
CA SER A 64 -3.04 -13.47 -14.15
C SER A 64 -2.80 -13.79 -12.67
N ILE A 65 -3.71 -14.53 -12.03
CA ILE A 65 -3.54 -15.03 -10.66
C ILE A 65 -3.48 -16.56 -10.66
N ARG A 66 -2.77 -17.13 -9.70
CA ARG A 66 -2.58 -18.59 -9.63
C ARG A 66 -3.86 -19.38 -9.43
N ARG A 67 -4.84 -18.79 -8.76
CA ARG A 67 -6.10 -19.48 -8.43
C ARG A 67 -7.28 -18.52 -8.45
N ASP A 68 -8.25 -18.80 -9.29
CA ASP A 68 -9.58 -18.21 -9.21
C ASP A 68 -10.24 -18.56 -7.88
N GLY A 69 -11.12 -17.71 -7.42
CA GLY A 69 -11.90 -18.03 -6.23
C GLY A 69 -12.41 -16.84 -5.43
N LEU A 70 -12.92 -17.18 -4.25
CA LEU A 70 -13.55 -16.26 -3.33
C LEU A 70 -12.50 -15.72 -2.36
N TYR A 71 -12.40 -14.40 -2.27
CA TYR A 71 -11.40 -13.68 -1.48
C TYR A 71 -12.03 -12.66 -0.55
N MET A 72 -11.66 -12.71 0.71
CA MET A 72 -11.74 -11.57 1.63
C MET A 72 -10.47 -10.73 1.44
N ILE A 73 -10.60 -9.40 1.35
CA ILE A 73 -9.47 -8.52 1.07
C ILE A 73 -9.43 -7.40 2.11
N GLY A 74 -8.22 -6.93 2.40
CA GLY A 74 -7.96 -5.79 3.26
C GLY A 74 -8.45 -5.98 4.68
N GLU A 75 -9.21 -5.01 5.19
CA GLU A 75 -9.71 -5.01 6.57
C GLU A 75 -10.49 -6.29 6.91
N ARG A 76 -11.35 -6.73 6.01
CA ARG A 76 -12.10 -7.97 6.20
C ARG A 76 -11.21 -9.21 6.33
N ALA A 77 -10.10 -9.27 5.61
CA ALA A 77 -9.17 -10.38 5.71
C ALA A 77 -8.47 -10.42 7.06
N ILE A 78 -7.94 -9.28 7.53
CA ILE A 78 -7.19 -9.20 8.79
C ILE A 78 -8.06 -9.35 10.04
N GLN A 79 -9.38 -9.18 9.94
CA GLN A 79 -10.32 -9.50 11.03
C GLN A 79 -10.44 -11.00 11.27
N THR A 80 -9.94 -11.83 10.35
CA THR A 80 -9.91 -13.28 10.53
C THR A 80 -8.61 -13.72 11.22
N THR A 81 -8.66 -14.77 12.05
CA THR A 81 -7.51 -15.18 12.87
C THR A 81 -6.52 -16.09 12.13
N GLU A 82 -6.94 -16.76 11.05
CA GLU A 82 -6.12 -17.77 10.37
C GLU A 82 -6.23 -17.68 8.84
N GLY A 83 -5.19 -18.14 8.15
CA GLY A 83 -5.17 -18.26 6.70
C GLY A 83 -5.13 -16.94 5.93
N VAL A 84 -4.68 -15.86 6.58
CA VAL A 84 -4.45 -14.56 5.95
C VAL A 84 -3.10 -14.58 5.24
N SER A 85 -3.09 -14.21 3.98
CA SER A 85 -1.88 -14.00 3.18
C SER A 85 -1.53 -12.53 3.17
N ASN A 86 -0.30 -12.22 3.59
CA ASN A 86 0.31 -10.90 3.56
C ASN A 86 1.52 -10.92 2.63
N MET A 87 2.03 -9.76 2.27
CA MET A 87 3.30 -9.67 1.56
C MET A 87 4.45 -10.00 2.52
N ASP A 88 5.11 -11.11 2.28
CA ASP A 88 6.38 -11.44 2.93
C ASP A 88 7.52 -11.02 2.01
N ILE A 89 8.17 -9.92 2.33
CA ILE A 89 9.25 -9.33 1.51
C ILE A 89 10.48 -10.23 1.48
N ALA A 90 10.66 -11.07 2.49
CA ALA A 90 11.79 -11.99 2.54
C ALA A 90 11.69 -13.09 1.47
N VAL A 91 10.46 -13.40 1.04
CA VAL A 91 10.16 -14.54 0.17
C VAL A 91 9.51 -14.13 -1.14
N HIS A 92 8.76 -13.03 -1.18
CA HIS A 92 7.95 -12.65 -2.32
C HIS A 92 8.42 -11.34 -2.97
N GLU A 93 8.52 -11.35 -4.27
CA GLU A 93 8.72 -10.16 -5.09
C GLU A 93 7.36 -9.62 -5.56
N LYS A 94 7.19 -8.30 -5.54
CA LYS A 94 5.89 -7.68 -5.89
C LYS A 94 5.41 -8.04 -7.29
N HIS A 95 6.32 -8.09 -8.27
CA HIS A 95 5.95 -8.34 -9.66
C HIS A 95 5.44 -9.77 -9.92
N SER A 96 5.86 -10.74 -9.14
CA SER A 96 5.49 -12.16 -9.29
C SER A 96 4.42 -12.65 -8.31
N SER A 97 4.17 -11.90 -7.23
CA SER A 97 3.15 -12.24 -6.23
C SER A 97 1.73 -12.01 -6.73
N ASP A 98 0.77 -12.80 -6.24
CA ASP A 98 -0.66 -12.61 -6.53
C ASP A 98 -1.31 -11.52 -5.67
N LEU A 99 -0.70 -11.17 -4.53
CA LEU A 99 -1.27 -10.20 -3.60
C LEU A 99 -1.52 -8.82 -4.24
N PRO A 100 -0.56 -8.23 -5.01
CA PRO A 100 -0.79 -6.98 -5.71
C PRO A 100 -2.02 -7.02 -6.63
N LEU A 101 -2.18 -8.12 -7.37
CA LEU A 101 -3.31 -8.28 -8.29
C LEU A 101 -4.62 -8.46 -7.54
N ILE A 102 -4.69 -9.41 -6.60
CA ILE A 102 -5.91 -9.71 -5.85
C ILE A 102 -6.43 -8.46 -5.15
N ASN A 103 -5.56 -7.72 -4.47
CA ASN A 103 -5.95 -6.51 -3.73
C ASN A 103 -6.39 -5.39 -4.67
N THR A 104 -5.63 -5.16 -5.76
CA THR A 104 -5.97 -4.12 -6.74
C THR A 104 -7.25 -4.42 -7.50
N LEU A 105 -7.41 -5.66 -7.98
CA LEU A 105 -8.63 -6.08 -8.71
C LEU A 105 -9.86 -5.98 -7.82
N GLY A 106 -9.76 -6.44 -6.56
CA GLY A 106 -10.84 -6.33 -5.59
C GLY A 106 -11.23 -4.89 -5.30
N TYR A 107 -10.25 -4.03 -5.01
CA TYR A 107 -10.49 -2.60 -4.78
C TYR A 107 -11.11 -1.92 -6.01
N ALA A 108 -10.50 -2.09 -7.19
CA ALA A 108 -10.98 -1.44 -8.42
C ALA A 108 -12.42 -1.82 -8.74
N ALA A 109 -12.77 -3.10 -8.62
CA ALA A 109 -14.14 -3.57 -8.85
C ALA A 109 -15.13 -2.97 -7.83
N ALA A 110 -14.76 -2.99 -6.53
CA ALA A 110 -15.60 -2.39 -5.49
C ALA A 110 -15.80 -0.88 -5.71
N ARG A 111 -14.74 -0.18 -6.09
CA ARG A 111 -14.82 1.25 -6.35
C ARG A 111 -15.70 1.60 -7.56
N VAL A 112 -15.66 0.78 -8.61
CA VAL A 112 -16.57 0.89 -9.77
C VAL A 112 -18.03 0.70 -9.34
N VAL A 113 -18.31 -0.26 -8.46
CA VAL A 113 -19.66 -0.48 -7.90
C VAL A 113 -20.10 0.72 -7.06
N GLN A 114 -19.24 1.24 -6.17
CA GLN A 114 -19.55 2.43 -5.37
C GLN A 114 -19.87 3.64 -6.25
N LYS A 115 -19.04 3.94 -7.27
CA LYS A 115 -19.26 5.06 -8.18
C LYS A 115 -20.58 4.92 -8.94
N HIS A 116 -20.89 3.73 -9.41
CA HIS A 116 -22.17 3.50 -10.09
C HIS A 116 -23.36 3.75 -9.14
N TYR A 117 -23.26 3.26 -7.91
CA TYR A 117 -24.32 3.47 -6.91
C TYR A 117 -24.44 4.94 -6.49
N GLU A 118 -23.31 5.66 -6.36
CA GLU A 118 -23.29 7.10 -6.10
C GLU A 118 -24.03 7.90 -7.20
N GLU A 119 -23.89 7.46 -8.48
CA GLU A 119 -24.49 8.13 -9.63
C GLU A 119 -25.95 7.73 -9.88
N LYS A 120 -26.31 6.47 -9.66
CA LYS A 120 -27.60 5.89 -10.05
C LYS A 120 -28.53 5.52 -8.91
N GLY A 121 -28.00 5.34 -7.69
CA GLY A 121 -28.77 4.94 -6.50
C GLY A 121 -29.19 3.47 -6.48
N GLU A 122 -28.70 2.66 -7.42
CA GLU A 122 -29.07 1.24 -7.54
C GLU A 122 -27.85 0.37 -7.90
N LEU A 123 -27.92 -0.92 -7.59
CA LEU A 123 -26.91 -1.91 -7.96
C LEU A 123 -27.29 -2.58 -9.27
N PRO A 124 -26.43 -2.54 -10.30
CA PRO A 124 -26.65 -3.24 -11.56
C PRO A 124 -26.25 -4.72 -11.45
N GLN A 125 -26.69 -5.55 -12.39
CA GLN A 125 -26.22 -6.93 -12.45
C GLN A 125 -24.76 -7.03 -12.89
N SER A 126 -24.33 -6.15 -13.81
CA SER A 126 -22.96 -6.14 -14.32
C SER A 126 -22.49 -4.74 -14.71
N LEU A 127 -21.18 -4.53 -14.63
CA LEU A 127 -20.48 -3.31 -15.02
C LEU A 127 -19.24 -3.66 -15.83
N LYS A 128 -18.83 -2.75 -16.72
CA LYS A 128 -17.54 -2.77 -17.40
C LYS A 128 -16.78 -1.50 -17.09
N ALA A 129 -15.51 -1.64 -16.75
CA ALA A 129 -14.64 -0.53 -16.47
C ALA A 129 -13.31 -0.64 -17.21
N GLU A 130 -12.90 0.50 -17.77
CA GLU A 130 -11.54 0.73 -18.29
C GLU A 130 -10.72 1.36 -17.19
N VAL A 131 -9.58 0.76 -16.87
CA VAL A 131 -8.72 1.17 -15.76
C VAL A 131 -7.38 1.66 -16.29
N GLY A 132 -7.00 2.88 -15.90
CA GLY A 132 -5.64 3.39 -16.02
C GLY A 132 -4.98 3.38 -14.64
N MET A 133 -3.75 2.87 -14.53
CA MET A 133 -3.08 2.76 -13.24
C MET A 133 -1.61 3.16 -13.33
N SER A 134 -1.14 3.92 -12.34
CA SER A 134 0.28 4.04 -12.01
C SER A 134 0.58 3.32 -10.71
N SER A 135 1.70 2.60 -10.66
CA SER A 135 2.16 1.88 -9.47
C SER A 135 3.68 1.95 -9.35
N ALA A 136 4.22 1.43 -8.25
CA ALA A 136 5.64 1.37 -8.02
C ALA A 136 6.05 0.04 -7.37
N ILE A 137 7.29 -0.38 -7.66
CA ILE A 137 7.94 -1.49 -6.97
C ILE A 137 9.26 -1.03 -6.36
N PRO A 138 9.78 -1.71 -5.32
CA PRO A 138 11.03 -1.34 -4.67
C PRO A 138 12.17 -1.13 -5.66
N ALA A 139 13.04 -0.16 -5.41
CA ALA A 139 14.19 0.13 -6.26
C ALA A 139 15.11 -1.09 -6.43
N SER A 140 15.23 -1.90 -5.37
CA SER A 140 15.98 -3.16 -5.35
C SER A 140 15.39 -4.25 -6.26
N GLN A 141 14.08 -4.19 -6.56
CA GLN A 141 13.38 -5.16 -7.42
C GLN A 141 13.11 -4.60 -8.83
N HIS A 142 13.25 -3.29 -9.02
CA HIS A 142 12.87 -2.63 -10.26
C HIS A 142 13.96 -2.73 -11.34
N ASN A 143 13.63 -3.37 -12.43
CA ASN A 143 14.28 -3.27 -13.72
C ASN A 143 13.20 -3.23 -14.82
N VAL A 144 13.61 -3.08 -16.07
CA VAL A 144 12.67 -3.00 -17.22
C VAL A 144 11.81 -4.25 -17.34
N GLU A 145 12.37 -5.41 -17.06
CA GLU A 145 11.67 -6.71 -17.20
C GLU A 145 10.64 -6.89 -16.07
N THR A 146 11.03 -6.67 -14.82
CA THR A 146 10.12 -6.83 -13.65
C THR A 146 8.99 -5.82 -13.66
N ALA A 147 9.26 -4.57 -14.07
CA ALA A 147 8.23 -3.56 -14.24
C ALA A 147 7.23 -3.98 -15.33
N LYS A 148 7.74 -4.38 -16.50
CA LYS A 148 6.93 -4.85 -17.63
C LYS A 148 6.12 -6.09 -17.27
N GLN A 149 6.69 -7.04 -16.54
CA GLN A 149 5.98 -8.24 -16.10
C GLN A 149 4.77 -7.89 -15.22
N LEU A 150 4.90 -6.95 -14.30
CA LEU A 150 3.77 -6.51 -13.48
C LEU A 150 2.72 -5.75 -14.30
N GLU A 151 3.16 -4.88 -15.23
CA GLU A 151 2.28 -4.16 -16.16
C GLU A 151 1.45 -5.16 -17.00
N GLU A 152 2.09 -6.16 -17.59
CA GLU A 152 1.46 -7.20 -18.41
C GLU A 152 0.46 -8.03 -17.64
N ARG A 153 0.76 -8.42 -16.40
CA ARG A 153 -0.19 -9.17 -15.54
C ARG A 153 -1.52 -8.44 -15.33
N PHE A 154 -1.54 -7.11 -15.38
CA PHE A 154 -2.79 -6.34 -15.35
C PHE A 154 -3.42 -6.16 -16.73
N MET A 155 -2.62 -6.04 -17.81
CA MET A 155 -3.11 -5.61 -19.13
C MET A 155 -3.41 -6.75 -20.11
N GLU A 156 -2.78 -7.93 -19.96
CA GLU A 156 -2.89 -9.00 -20.96
C GLU A 156 -4.28 -9.62 -21.10
N THR A 157 -5.12 -9.46 -20.09
CA THR A 157 -6.47 -10.09 -20.08
C THR A 157 -7.46 -9.20 -19.36
N SER A 158 -8.75 -9.36 -19.72
CA SER A 158 -9.82 -8.82 -18.91
C SER A 158 -9.99 -9.64 -17.64
N HIS A 159 -10.19 -8.96 -16.52
CA HIS A 159 -10.43 -9.60 -15.23
C HIS A 159 -11.90 -9.53 -14.86
N VAL A 160 -12.48 -10.65 -14.48
CA VAL A 160 -13.86 -10.70 -14.02
C VAL A 160 -13.90 -10.79 -12.50
N VAL A 161 -14.56 -9.84 -11.88
CA VAL A 161 -14.68 -9.77 -10.42
C VAL A 161 -16.15 -9.67 -10.03
N ILE A 162 -16.65 -10.65 -9.27
CA ILE A 162 -17.96 -10.56 -8.66
C ILE A 162 -17.81 -9.92 -7.28
N VAL A 163 -18.38 -8.75 -7.12
CA VAL A 163 -18.37 -7.98 -5.86
C VAL A 163 -19.63 -8.31 -5.07
N TYR A 164 -19.48 -8.76 -3.83
CA TYR A 164 -20.59 -9.05 -2.95
C TYR A 164 -20.94 -7.85 -2.07
N VAL A 165 -22.16 -7.34 -2.21
CA VAL A 165 -22.69 -6.18 -1.49
C VAL A 165 -23.81 -6.68 -0.56
N GLY A 166 -23.45 -7.16 0.63
CA GLY A 166 -24.42 -7.85 1.48
C GLY A 166 -24.94 -9.14 0.83
N GLN A 167 -26.24 -9.22 0.59
CA GLN A 167 -26.88 -10.35 -0.10
C GLN A 167 -26.77 -10.21 -1.63
N GLU A 168 -26.66 -8.99 -2.13
CA GLU A 168 -26.56 -8.69 -3.57
C GLU A 168 -25.15 -8.97 -4.10
N GLN A 169 -25.04 -9.01 -5.42
CA GLN A 169 -23.77 -9.16 -6.12
C GLN A 169 -23.76 -8.38 -7.43
N VAL A 170 -22.60 -7.86 -7.78
CA VAL A 170 -22.38 -7.16 -9.06
C VAL A 170 -21.17 -7.77 -9.75
N THR A 171 -21.34 -8.18 -11.01
CA THR A 171 -20.23 -8.66 -11.84
C THR A 171 -19.53 -7.46 -12.49
N VAL A 172 -18.23 -7.31 -12.26
CA VAL A 172 -17.42 -6.23 -12.84
C VAL A 172 -16.36 -6.81 -13.75
N GLU A 173 -16.39 -6.43 -15.02
CA GLU A 173 -15.33 -6.70 -15.98
C GLU A 173 -14.35 -5.50 -15.97
N LEU A 174 -13.12 -5.75 -15.55
CA LEU A 174 -12.05 -4.77 -15.51
C LEU A 174 -11.10 -4.98 -16.69
N ASN A 175 -10.89 -3.94 -17.48
CA ASN A 175 -9.90 -3.90 -18.55
C ASN A 175 -8.87 -2.82 -18.24
N PHE A 176 -7.62 -3.22 -17.97
CA PHE A 176 -6.53 -2.28 -17.74
C PHE A 176 -5.94 -1.85 -19.09
N SER A 177 -6.32 -0.67 -19.55
CA SER A 177 -5.85 -0.12 -20.83
C SER A 177 -4.47 0.54 -20.76
N GLN A 178 -4.06 0.93 -19.56
CA GLN A 178 -2.76 1.53 -19.32
C GLN A 178 -2.32 1.24 -17.89
N VAL A 179 -1.17 0.61 -17.75
CA VAL A 179 -0.48 0.43 -16.46
C VAL A 179 0.95 0.91 -16.59
N LYS A 180 1.41 1.71 -15.64
CA LYS A 180 2.78 2.16 -15.56
C LYS A 180 3.38 1.83 -14.20
N VAL A 181 4.46 1.06 -14.20
CA VAL A 181 5.20 0.67 -12.99
C VAL A 181 6.54 1.40 -12.96
N THR A 182 6.78 2.13 -11.86
CA THR A 182 8.01 2.91 -11.64
C THR A 182 8.76 2.39 -10.41
N LYS A 183 9.94 2.94 -10.15
CA LYS A 183 10.64 2.72 -8.88
C LYS A 183 9.93 3.45 -7.75
N GLU A 184 9.81 2.83 -6.59
CA GLU A 184 9.43 3.51 -5.34
C GLU A 184 10.34 4.72 -5.11
N GLY A 185 9.79 5.81 -4.53
CA GLY A 185 10.48 7.08 -4.31
C GLY A 185 10.50 8.03 -5.51
N ILE A 186 10.51 7.55 -6.76
CA ILE A 186 10.50 8.42 -7.94
C ILE A 186 9.25 9.31 -8.00
N PRO A 187 8.03 8.81 -7.75
CA PRO A 187 6.84 9.68 -7.70
C PRO A 187 6.94 10.80 -6.67
N ALA A 188 7.63 10.57 -5.54
CA ALA A 188 7.84 11.61 -4.53
C ALA A 188 8.75 12.76 -5.04
N LEU A 189 9.76 12.45 -5.85
CA LEU A 189 10.58 13.48 -6.49
C LEU A 189 9.75 14.38 -7.41
N TYR A 190 8.90 13.80 -8.26
CA TYR A 190 7.99 14.57 -9.10
C TYR A 190 7.04 15.45 -8.27
N ALA A 191 6.50 14.92 -7.17
CA ALA A 191 5.65 15.69 -6.26
C ALA A 191 6.38 16.89 -5.63
N ILE A 192 7.68 16.76 -5.36
CA ILE A 192 8.53 17.87 -4.88
C ILE A 192 8.69 18.93 -5.97
N PHE A 193 8.95 18.54 -7.22
CA PHE A 193 9.15 19.52 -8.31
C PHE A 193 7.88 20.29 -8.64
N GLU A 194 6.73 19.64 -8.56
CA GLU A 194 5.41 20.21 -8.85
C GLU A 194 4.72 20.76 -7.60
N ALA A 195 5.44 20.86 -6.47
CA ALA A 195 4.87 21.33 -5.22
C ALA A 195 4.36 22.78 -5.34
N PRO A 196 3.29 23.14 -4.63
CA PRO A 196 2.77 24.48 -4.59
C PRO A 196 3.79 25.50 -4.05
N ASN A 197 3.71 26.74 -4.53
CA ASN A 197 4.67 27.81 -4.17
C ASN A 197 4.72 28.12 -2.66
N ASP A 198 3.67 27.88 -1.91
CA ASP A 198 3.61 28.06 -0.46
C ASP A 198 4.52 27.04 0.25
N MET A 199 4.55 25.80 -0.18
CA MET A 199 5.49 24.79 0.34
C MET A 199 6.96 25.18 0.13
N PHE A 200 7.30 25.71 -1.06
CA PHE A 200 8.65 26.21 -1.32
C PHE A 200 9.01 27.41 -0.46
N LYS A 201 8.05 28.31 -0.18
CA LYS A 201 8.27 29.42 0.75
C LYS A 201 8.54 28.97 2.19
N GLU A 202 7.78 28.01 2.67
CA GLU A 202 7.99 27.41 4.00
C GLU A 202 9.36 26.73 4.08
N PHE A 203 9.69 25.89 3.09
CA PHE A 203 11.01 25.27 2.97
C PHE A 203 12.14 26.31 2.98
N SER A 204 12.03 27.36 2.15
CA SER A 204 13.03 28.43 2.09
C SER A 204 13.22 29.13 3.42
N LYS A 205 12.13 29.36 4.16
CA LYS A 205 12.15 29.99 5.48
C LYS A 205 12.82 29.09 6.52
N GLU A 206 12.48 27.82 6.52
CA GLU A 206 13.01 26.84 7.48
C GLU A 206 14.51 26.65 7.34
N TYR A 207 15.00 26.55 6.10
CA TYR A 207 16.42 26.30 5.82
C TYR A 207 17.24 27.56 5.50
N GLY A 208 16.67 28.76 5.64
CA GLY A 208 17.38 30.02 5.43
C GLY A 208 17.79 30.28 3.97
N LEU A 209 17.08 29.69 3.01
CA LEU A 209 17.39 29.80 1.58
C LEU A 209 16.72 31.04 0.97
N LYS A 210 17.43 31.73 0.05
CA LYS A 210 16.92 32.99 -0.52
C LYS A 210 15.72 32.81 -1.43
N LYS A 211 15.70 31.77 -2.26
CA LYS A 211 14.61 31.44 -3.17
C LYS A 211 14.71 29.97 -3.56
N VAL A 212 13.65 29.25 -3.33
CA VAL A 212 13.50 27.84 -3.74
C VAL A 212 12.20 27.71 -4.53
N ASP A 213 12.28 26.97 -5.61
CA ASP A 213 11.14 26.52 -6.42
C ASP A 213 11.49 25.14 -6.99
N GLY A 214 10.61 24.57 -7.81
CA GLY A 214 10.85 23.28 -8.44
C GLY A 214 12.18 23.18 -9.20
N SER A 215 12.64 24.29 -9.81
CA SER A 215 13.90 24.31 -10.58
C SER A 215 15.15 24.15 -9.70
N TYR A 216 15.09 24.57 -8.43
CA TYR A 216 16.14 24.33 -7.45
C TYR A 216 16.43 22.84 -7.30
N PHE A 217 15.37 22.06 -7.16
CA PHE A 217 15.50 20.60 -7.01
C PHE A 217 15.87 19.90 -8.32
N MET A 218 15.40 20.41 -9.48
CA MET A 218 15.74 19.84 -10.79
C MET A 218 17.24 19.84 -11.11
N ASN A 219 17.98 20.77 -10.53
CA ASN A 219 19.43 20.88 -10.72
C ASN A 219 20.23 20.36 -9.51
N SER A 220 19.57 19.88 -8.50
CA SER A 220 20.20 19.40 -7.28
C SER A 220 20.51 17.90 -7.36
N LYS A 221 21.56 17.48 -6.63
CA LYS A 221 21.79 16.08 -6.27
C LYS A 221 20.91 15.80 -5.07
N ILE A 222 20.04 14.80 -5.18
CA ILE A 222 19.06 14.50 -4.15
C ILE A 222 19.24 13.05 -3.71
N MET A 223 19.37 12.85 -2.40
CA MET A 223 19.20 11.57 -1.76
C MET A 223 17.79 11.50 -1.20
N HIS A 224 16.97 10.63 -1.80
CA HIS A 224 15.66 10.31 -1.29
C HIS A 224 15.73 8.98 -0.55
N ILE A 225 15.27 8.96 0.71
CA ILE A 225 15.24 7.78 1.55
C ILE A 225 13.77 7.47 1.83
N ASP A 226 13.28 6.37 1.25
CA ASP A 226 11.93 5.89 1.49
C ASP A 226 11.96 4.76 2.52
N ILE A 227 11.46 5.03 3.71
CA ILE A 227 11.45 4.09 4.83
C ILE A 227 10.05 3.46 4.91
N GLY A 228 9.91 2.32 4.24
CA GLY A 228 8.68 1.53 4.25
C GLY A 228 8.55 0.62 5.48
N SER A 229 7.51 -0.21 5.51
CA SER A 229 7.31 -1.19 6.58
C SER A 229 8.38 -2.29 6.55
N GLY A 230 8.76 -2.78 5.39
CA GLY A 230 9.67 -3.90 5.24
C GLY A 230 11.04 -3.53 4.69
N THR A 231 11.14 -2.47 3.92
CA THR A 231 12.36 -2.04 3.22
C THR A 231 12.65 -0.58 3.47
N THR A 232 13.92 -0.20 3.30
CA THR A 232 14.37 1.17 3.14
C THR A 232 15.02 1.28 1.78
N GLU A 233 14.50 2.18 0.94
CA GLU A 233 15.00 2.42 -0.41
C GLU A 233 15.80 3.72 -0.42
N TYR A 234 17.02 3.65 -0.95
CA TYR A 234 17.92 4.79 -1.12
C TYR A 234 17.95 5.14 -2.61
N ILE A 235 17.42 6.28 -2.96
CA ILE A 235 17.32 6.72 -4.35
C ILE A 235 18.15 7.99 -4.52
N TYR A 236 19.32 7.85 -5.13
CA TYR A 236 20.15 8.98 -5.51
C TYR A 236 19.77 9.46 -6.90
N SER A 237 19.48 10.75 -7.03
CA SER A 237 19.09 11.36 -8.29
C SER A 237 19.81 12.70 -8.55
N VAL A 238 19.88 13.04 -9.82
CA VAL A 238 20.20 14.41 -10.27
C VAL A 238 18.92 14.98 -10.84
N GLY A 239 18.30 15.88 -10.11
CA GLY A 239 16.92 16.28 -10.38
C GLY A 239 15.98 15.08 -10.36
N VAL A 240 15.13 14.93 -11.38
CA VAL A 240 14.20 13.78 -11.56
C VAL A 240 14.87 12.52 -12.10
N ASN A 241 16.15 12.55 -12.41
CA ASN A 241 16.84 11.44 -13.07
C ASN A 241 17.57 10.59 -12.02
N PRO A 242 17.03 9.43 -11.61
CA PRO A 242 17.72 8.54 -10.71
C PRO A 242 18.98 8.01 -11.37
N GLN A 243 20.01 7.83 -10.56
CA GLN A 243 21.28 7.20 -10.97
C GLN A 243 21.20 5.72 -10.55
N PRO A 244 20.86 4.80 -11.47
CA PRO A 244 20.53 3.41 -11.09
C PRO A 244 21.62 2.70 -10.30
N GLU A 245 22.89 2.98 -10.63
CA GLU A 245 24.06 2.38 -9.98
C GLU A 245 24.25 2.85 -8.53
N GLN A 246 23.62 3.96 -8.18
CA GLN A 246 23.66 4.56 -6.83
C GLN A 246 22.31 4.43 -6.11
N CYS A 247 21.36 3.68 -6.66
CA CYS A 247 20.10 3.37 -6.02
C CYS A 247 20.18 1.97 -5.42
N THR A 248 19.93 1.85 -4.12
CA THR A 248 19.96 0.57 -3.41
C THR A 248 18.74 0.43 -2.51
N GLY A 249 18.38 -0.79 -2.14
CA GLY A 249 17.36 -1.08 -1.17
C GLY A 249 17.87 -2.05 -0.13
N GLU A 250 17.49 -1.82 1.13
CA GLU A 250 17.79 -2.69 2.24
C GLU A 250 16.50 -3.28 2.80
N ARG A 251 16.54 -4.55 3.18
CA ARG A 251 15.39 -5.22 3.85
C ARG A 251 15.30 -4.80 5.32
N ARG A 252 15.23 -3.51 5.55
CA ARG A 252 15.13 -2.86 6.86
C ARG A 252 14.14 -1.72 6.77
N GLY A 253 12.95 -1.91 7.30
CA GLY A 253 11.92 -0.88 7.39
C GLY A 253 11.40 -0.75 8.81
N VAL A 254 10.46 0.15 9.05
CA VAL A 254 9.85 0.37 10.37
C VAL A 254 9.19 -0.89 10.96
N GLY A 255 8.82 -1.87 10.14
CA GLY A 255 8.32 -3.16 10.61
C GLY A 255 9.34 -3.94 11.41
N HIS A 256 10.64 -3.80 11.13
CA HIS A 256 11.70 -4.42 11.93
C HIS A 256 11.79 -3.78 13.33
N ALA A 257 11.61 -2.46 13.43
CA ALA A 257 11.52 -1.79 14.74
C ALA A 257 10.31 -2.28 15.55
N VAL A 258 9.19 -2.57 14.88
CA VAL A 258 8.02 -3.17 15.54
C VAL A 258 8.32 -4.58 16.05
N GLU A 259 8.99 -5.43 15.27
CA GLU A 259 9.39 -6.77 15.72
C GLU A 259 10.37 -6.72 16.90
N GLU A 260 11.36 -5.83 16.82
CA GLU A 260 12.30 -5.60 17.92
C GLU A 260 11.58 -5.13 19.19
N ALA A 261 10.67 -4.17 19.07
CA ALA A 261 9.86 -3.71 20.20
C ALA A 261 9.01 -4.83 20.83
N ILE A 262 8.39 -5.68 20.00
CA ILE A 262 7.64 -6.85 20.45
C ILE A 262 8.56 -7.82 21.20
N GLN A 263 9.76 -8.05 20.69
CA GLN A 263 10.72 -8.93 21.32
C GLN A 263 11.15 -8.38 22.70
N LEU A 264 11.49 -7.11 22.78
CA LEU A 264 11.82 -6.43 24.03
C LEU A 264 10.69 -6.49 25.06
N MET A 265 9.44 -6.30 24.62
CA MET A 265 8.27 -6.49 25.49
C MET A 265 8.17 -7.91 26.04
N LYS A 266 8.40 -8.93 25.22
CA LYS A 266 8.34 -10.34 25.62
C LYS A 266 9.46 -10.69 26.61
N GLU A 267 10.65 -10.18 26.42
CA GLU A 267 11.81 -10.38 27.31
C GLU A 267 11.56 -9.78 28.69
N ASN A 268 10.99 -8.58 28.73
CA ASN A 268 10.68 -7.89 29.98
C ASN A 268 9.45 -8.38 30.71
N ARG A 269 8.52 -9.05 29.99
CA ARG A 269 7.28 -9.56 30.56
C ARG A 269 7.11 -11.03 30.22
N LYS A 270 7.59 -11.89 31.09
CA LYS A 270 7.50 -13.35 30.92
C LYS A 270 6.05 -13.80 30.69
N GLY A 271 5.86 -14.62 29.65
CA GLY A 271 4.54 -15.16 29.29
C GLY A 271 3.70 -14.24 28.39
N LEU A 272 4.18 -13.06 28.00
CA LEU A 272 3.51 -12.22 27.04
C LEU A 272 3.59 -12.85 25.64
N ASN A 273 2.43 -13.17 25.06
CA ASN A 273 2.33 -13.69 23.70
C ASN A 273 1.54 -12.71 22.84
N ILE A 274 2.26 -11.83 22.16
CA ILE A 274 1.68 -10.80 21.26
C ILE A 274 2.27 -10.93 19.87
N ASN A 275 1.46 -10.58 18.88
CA ASN A 275 1.85 -10.41 17.48
C ASN A 275 1.79 -8.92 17.07
N ARG A 276 2.16 -8.61 15.82
CA ARG A 276 2.10 -7.24 15.29
C ARG A 276 0.73 -6.59 15.43
N GLN A 277 -0.34 -7.34 15.20
CA GLN A 277 -1.70 -6.81 15.28
C GLN A 277 -2.09 -6.44 16.71
N GLN A 278 -1.72 -7.28 17.69
CA GLN A 278 -1.94 -6.96 19.09
C GLN A 278 -1.09 -5.78 19.54
N PHE A 279 0.17 -5.72 19.08
CA PHE A 279 1.06 -4.58 19.35
C PHE A 279 0.49 -3.28 18.76
N ALA A 280 -0.02 -3.31 17.53
CA ALA A 280 -0.68 -2.16 16.92
C ALA A 280 -1.90 -1.68 17.75
N LYS A 281 -2.71 -2.60 18.28
CA LYS A 281 -3.83 -2.25 19.19
C LYS A 281 -3.34 -1.55 20.46
N TYR A 282 -2.21 -1.98 21.02
CA TYR A 282 -1.63 -1.32 22.20
C TYR A 282 -1.23 0.14 21.89
N ILE A 283 -0.69 0.39 20.68
CA ILE A 283 -0.34 1.74 20.24
C ILE A 283 -1.58 2.60 19.93
N GLU A 284 -2.56 2.03 19.23
CA GLU A 284 -3.71 2.76 18.69
C GLU A 284 -4.82 3.02 19.73
N ARG A 285 -4.85 2.21 20.81
CA ARG A 285 -5.95 2.22 21.79
C ARG A 285 -5.44 2.37 23.23
N PRO A 286 -4.84 3.52 23.58
CA PRO A 286 -4.28 3.75 24.91
C PRO A 286 -5.29 3.57 26.02
N ASP A 287 -6.55 3.96 25.80
CA ASP A 287 -7.62 3.88 26.81
C ASP A 287 -8.02 2.43 27.13
N GLU A 288 -7.94 1.52 26.16
CA GLU A 288 -8.24 0.10 26.35
C GLU A 288 -7.07 -0.67 27.00
N TYR A 289 -5.81 -0.25 26.73
CA TYR A 289 -4.60 -0.94 27.14
C TYR A 289 -3.56 0.00 27.77
N PRO A 290 -3.89 0.81 28.81
CA PRO A 290 -3.02 1.91 29.25
C PRO A 290 -1.61 1.43 29.67
N LYS A 291 -1.49 0.32 30.40
CA LYS A 291 -0.19 -0.22 30.84
C LYS A 291 0.63 -0.83 29.69
N ASP A 292 -0.03 -1.49 28.76
CA ASP A 292 0.63 -2.11 27.61
C ASP A 292 0.99 -1.03 26.57
N HIS A 293 0.20 0.05 26.47
CA HIS A 293 0.47 1.21 25.63
C HIS A 293 1.79 1.88 26.01
N ASP A 294 1.96 2.26 27.28
CA ASP A 294 3.17 2.95 27.73
C ASP A 294 4.42 2.12 27.46
N LEU A 295 4.33 0.81 27.70
CA LEU A 295 5.42 -0.10 27.46
C LEU A 295 5.72 -0.27 25.96
N ALA A 296 4.67 -0.40 25.14
CA ALA A 296 4.80 -0.52 23.70
C ALA A 296 5.40 0.73 23.06
N VAL A 297 4.96 1.92 23.50
CA VAL A 297 5.52 3.21 23.05
C VAL A 297 6.98 3.33 23.43
N HIS A 298 7.35 2.96 24.65
CA HIS A 298 8.73 3.01 25.13
C HIS A 298 9.66 2.16 24.25
N TYR A 299 9.36 0.86 24.08
CA TYR A 299 10.21 -0.02 23.29
C TYR A 299 10.18 0.29 21.79
N LEU A 300 9.03 0.75 21.27
CA LEU A 300 8.96 1.17 19.87
C LEU A 300 9.85 2.40 19.61
N ARG A 301 9.93 3.32 20.58
CA ARG A 301 10.83 4.48 20.48
C ARG A 301 12.29 4.05 20.45
N GLU A 302 12.72 3.16 21.34
CA GLU A 302 14.09 2.63 21.35
C GLU A 302 14.45 1.92 20.04
N ALA A 303 13.58 1.00 19.60
CA ALA A 303 13.80 0.27 18.36
C ALA A 303 13.83 1.18 17.11
N ARG A 304 13.03 2.26 17.10
CA ARG A 304 13.08 3.26 16.02
C ARG A 304 14.38 4.06 16.01
N ILE A 305 14.92 4.40 17.16
CA ILE A 305 16.23 5.10 17.26
C ILE A 305 17.31 4.18 16.65
N ASN A 306 17.37 2.92 17.08
CA ASN A 306 18.30 1.95 16.51
C ASN A 306 18.16 1.83 14.98
N GLN A 307 16.93 1.81 14.48
CA GLN A 307 16.67 1.73 13.04
C GLN A 307 17.15 2.98 12.30
N VAL A 308 16.96 4.17 12.86
CA VAL A 308 17.45 5.43 12.26
C VAL A 308 18.96 5.45 12.23
N ASP A 309 19.64 5.05 13.30
CA ASP A 309 21.10 4.97 13.36
C ASP A 309 21.66 4.05 12.27
N PHE A 310 21.06 2.87 12.06
CA PHE A 310 21.43 1.99 10.95
C PHE A 310 21.24 2.63 9.57
N ILE A 311 20.17 3.39 9.37
CA ILE A 311 19.92 4.09 8.10
C ILE A 311 20.97 5.18 7.86
N LEU A 312 21.33 5.94 8.91
CA LEU A 312 22.35 6.98 8.82
C LEU A 312 23.74 6.37 8.53
N ASP A 313 24.10 5.29 9.20
CA ASP A 313 25.35 4.55 8.94
C ASP A 313 25.40 4.03 7.49
N ASP A 314 24.28 3.55 6.96
CA ASP A 314 24.20 3.12 5.56
C ASP A 314 24.40 4.28 4.58
N VAL A 315 23.84 5.45 4.88
CA VAL A 315 24.03 6.66 4.06
C VAL A 315 25.48 7.10 4.08
N GLU A 316 26.09 7.19 5.25
CA GLU A 316 27.50 7.56 5.38
C GLU A 316 28.41 6.60 4.60
N ARG A 317 28.21 5.30 4.78
CA ARG A 317 29.05 4.28 4.13
C ARG A 317 28.92 4.24 2.62
N LYS A 318 27.72 4.50 2.08
CA LYS A 318 27.44 4.35 0.64
C LYS A 318 27.58 5.62 -0.17
N TYR A 319 27.44 6.80 0.47
CA TYR A 319 27.27 8.07 -0.24
C TYR A 319 28.22 9.20 0.25
N THR A 320 29.07 8.97 1.24
CA THR A 320 30.15 9.86 1.66
C THR A 320 31.51 9.24 1.41
#